data_c76935d2d43cf486874d1400affc6be1
#
_entry.id   c76935d2d43cf486874d1400affc6be1
#
_cell.length_a   1.000
_cell.length_b   1.000
_cell.length_c   1.000
_cell.angle_alpha   90.00
_cell.angle_beta   90.00
_cell.angle_gamma   90.00
#
_symmetry.space_group_name_H-M   'P 1'
#
loop_
_entity.id
_entity.type
_entity.pdbx_description
1 polymer ?
#
loop_
_entity_poly.entity_id
_entity_poly.type
_entity_poly.pdbx_seq_one_letter_code
_entity_poly.pdbx_strand_id
1 'polypeptide(L)'
;MAAKQVLSYLVVLVFFSPLAIFASAKQSNRLKALRMIKELNHKGPYIGLITVFPPEEAAFFATEAFRPHPEHPFVDLSGRRFRLGKINGKKVIYVRCGVGMVNAAAATQQMLDLFDITGIIHFGIAGNVNNSMSIGDVTIPKQFAHTGIWDWLNPNAKLDPNYVAHLDIESYNIPKGHGSNLLGHIGYNSEQYFSESGDPDSAKPLLWAPISEHWLQVAANLQGITLEQCVNSTLCLPEKPKLVVGLRGSTANIFIDNAAYRNFLFKGHGISNFILIITYGSLISRSVIYYIFINKSIICLFI
;
A
#
# COMPACT_ATOMS: atom_id res chain seq x y z
N MET A 1 52.71 -31.72 6.45
CA MET A 1 51.34 -31.54 6.97
C MET A 1 51.11 -30.15 7.57
N ALA A 2 52.01 -29.59 8.36
CA ALA A 2 51.85 -28.28 9.00
C ALA A 2 51.58 -27.09 8.02
N ALA A 3 52.31 -27.01 6.92
CA ALA A 3 52.13 -25.90 5.97
C ALA A 3 50.75 -25.85 5.30
N LYS A 4 50.12 -26.99 5.02
CA LYS A 4 48.73 -27.04 4.49
C LYS A 4 47.70 -26.62 5.51
N GLN A 5 47.88 -26.92 6.78
CA GLN A 5 47.02 -26.49 7.85
C GLN A 5 47.10 -24.97 8.09
N VAL A 6 48.32 -24.41 8.11
CA VAL A 6 48.52 -22.95 8.23
C VAL A 6 47.88 -22.18 7.08
N LEU A 7 48.00 -22.67 5.83
CA LEU A 7 47.39 -22.06 4.66
C LEU A 7 45.85 -22.12 4.75
N SER A 8 45.29 -23.23 5.23
CA SER A 8 43.84 -23.35 5.45
C SER A 8 43.29 -22.36 6.48
N TYR A 9 43.98 -22.15 7.59
CA TYR A 9 43.61 -21.15 8.59
C TYR A 9 43.76 -19.71 8.11
N LEU A 10 44.79 -19.42 7.29
CA LEU A 10 44.96 -18.11 6.67
C LEU A 10 43.82 -17.79 5.67
N VAL A 11 43.40 -18.75 4.85
CA VAL A 11 42.30 -18.61 3.92
C VAL A 11 40.98 -18.35 4.68
N VAL A 12 40.71 -19.09 5.75
CA VAL A 12 39.50 -18.89 6.59
C VAL A 12 39.54 -17.49 7.23
N LEU A 13 40.65 -17.04 7.76
CA LEU A 13 40.78 -15.69 8.33
C LEU A 13 40.58 -14.57 7.32
N VAL A 14 41.10 -14.73 6.10
CA VAL A 14 40.94 -13.72 5.01
C VAL A 14 39.50 -13.62 4.51
N PHE A 15 38.77 -14.75 4.44
CA PHE A 15 37.39 -14.75 3.96
C PHE A 15 36.34 -14.40 5.03
N PHE A 16 36.58 -14.75 6.30
CA PHE A 16 35.62 -14.53 7.36
C PHE A 16 35.81 -13.19 8.09
N SER A 17 37.02 -12.63 8.11
CA SER A 17 37.27 -11.34 8.77
C SER A 17 36.48 -10.16 8.14
N PRO A 18 36.39 -10.02 6.80
CA PRO A 18 35.54 -8.97 6.20
C PRO A 18 34.05 -9.16 6.54
N LEU A 19 33.54 -10.41 6.50
CA LEU A 19 32.14 -10.68 6.87
C LEU A 19 31.85 -10.28 8.32
N ALA A 20 32.75 -10.56 9.26
CA ALA A 20 32.58 -10.17 10.66
C ALA A 20 32.59 -8.65 10.84
N ILE A 21 33.45 -7.94 10.12
CA ILE A 21 33.51 -6.46 10.15
C ILE A 21 32.21 -5.86 9.57
N PHE A 22 31.72 -6.37 8.43
CA PHE A 22 30.46 -5.92 7.83
C PHE A 22 29.26 -6.20 8.75
N ALA A 23 29.20 -7.35 9.38
CA ALA A 23 28.14 -7.70 10.33
C ALA A 23 28.16 -6.77 11.55
N SER A 24 29.32 -6.48 12.11
CA SER A 24 29.50 -5.57 13.23
C SER A 24 29.12 -4.12 12.89
N ALA A 25 29.53 -3.62 11.73
CA ALA A 25 29.17 -2.29 11.26
C ALA A 25 27.65 -2.13 11.03
N LYS A 26 27.02 -3.14 10.43
CA LYS A 26 25.55 -3.16 10.23
C LYS A 26 24.80 -3.16 11.56
N GLN A 27 25.28 -3.92 12.55
CA GLN A 27 24.69 -3.97 13.89
C GLN A 27 24.85 -2.62 14.62
N SER A 28 26.02 -1.98 14.51
CA SER A 28 26.27 -0.65 15.10
C SER A 28 25.34 0.41 14.51
N ASN A 29 25.16 0.44 13.18
CA ASN A 29 24.25 1.36 12.52
C ASN A 29 22.78 1.14 12.93
N ARG A 30 22.36 -0.12 13.08
CA ARG A 30 21.03 -0.47 13.58
C ARG A 30 20.80 0.05 15.01
N LEU A 31 21.76 -0.15 15.90
CA LEU A 31 21.66 0.34 17.29
C LEU A 31 21.60 1.87 17.34
N LYS A 32 22.38 2.55 16.51
CA LYS A 32 22.34 4.02 16.40
C LYS A 32 20.96 4.50 15.94
N ALA A 33 20.40 3.88 14.91
CA ALA A 33 19.05 4.19 14.40
C ALA A 33 17.97 3.99 15.48
N LEU A 34 18.02 2.87 16.21
CA LEU A 34 17.05 2.58 17.29
C LEU A 34 17.15 3.56 18.46
N ARG A 35 18.37 4.02 18.82
CA ARG A 35 18.54 5.07 19.83
C ARG A 35 17.91 6.39 19.38
N MET A 36 18.18 6.79 18.14
CA MET A 36 17.58 7.98 17.55
C MET A 36 16.04 7.91 17.53
N ILE A 37 15.47 6.76 17.15
CA ILE A 37 14.02 6.54 17.17
C ILE A 37 13.46 6.69 18.59
N LYS A 38 14.14 6.14 19.60
CA LYS A 38 13.74 6.31 21.01
C LYS A 38 13.69 7.78 21.42
N GLU A 39 14.69 8.56 21.06
CA GLU A 39 14.73 10.01 21.33
C GLU A 39 13.62 10.76 20.60
N LEU A 40 13.34 10.38 19.35
CA LEU A 40 12.26 10.96 18.57
C LEU A 40 10.87 10.67 19.16
N ASN A 41 10.65 9.46 19.66
CA ASN A 41 9.39 9.07 20.30
C ASN A 41 9.07 9.90 21.54
N HIS A 42 10.08 10.35 22.30
CA HIS A 42 9.86 11.31 23.40
C HIS A 42 9.35 12.67 22.91
N LYS A 43 9.55 12.98 21.63
CA LYS A 43 9.06 14.22 20.99
C LYS A 43 7.75 14.01 20.24
N GLY A 44 7.20 12.77 20.21
CA GLY A 44 5.95 12.40 19.53
C GLY A 44 4.72 13.17 20.06
N PRO A 45 3.53 12.76 19.69
CA PRO A 45 3.24 11.78 18.64
C PRO A 45 3.38 12.33 17.22
N TYR A 46 3.39 11.41 16.25
CA TYR A 46 3.54 11.72 14.82
C TYR A 46 2.35 11.20 14.00
N ILE A 47 2.13 11.80 12.84
CA ILE A 47 1.28 11.26 11.79
C ILE A 47 2.20 10.55 10.78
N GLY A 48 1.93 9.27 10.50
CA GLY A 48 2.62 8.52 9.46
C GLY A 48 2.13 8.90 8.07
N LEU A 49 3.04 9.01 7.11
CA LEU A 49 2.74 9.27 5.70
C LEU A 49 3.39 8.19 4.85
N ILE A 50 2.62 7.55 3.97
CA ILE A 50 3.12 6.48 3.09
C ILE A 50 2.76 6.79 1.64
N THR A 51 3.75 6.69 0.75
CA THR A 51 3.55 6.57 -0.70
C THR A 51 4.19 5.29 -1.23
N VAL A 52 3.92 4.94 -2.48
CA VAL A 52 4.35 3.65 -3.04
C VAL A 52 5.63 3.79 -3.87
N PHE A 53 5.73 4.77 -4.76
CA PHE A 53 6.79 4.81 -5.77
C PHE A 53 7.28 6.24 -6.08
N PRO A 54 8.42 6.38 -6.81
CA PRO A 54 9.09 7.67 -6.97
C PRO A 54 8.26 8.83 -7.49
N PRO A 55 7.38 8.70 -8.49
CA PRO A 55 6.56 9.82 -8.96
C PRO A 55 5.64 10.41 -7.90
N GLU A 56 5.04 9.57 -7.03
CA GLU A 56 4.21 10.05 -5.92
C GLU A 56 5.04 10.81 -4.89
N GLU A 57 6.21 10.27 -4.53
CA GLU A 57 7.15 10.95 -3.64
C GLU A 57 7.59 12.30 -4.22
N ALA A 58 7.94 12.34 -5.51
CA ALA A 58 8.36 13.56 -6.19
C ALA A 58 7.25 14.63 -6.20
N ALA A 59 6.02 14.23 -6.54
CA ALA A 59 4.87 15.13 -6.53
C ALA A 59 4.60 15.67 -5.11
N PHE A 60 4.65 14.81 -4.10
CA PHE A 60 4.47 15.22 -2.70
C PHE A 60 5.51 16.26 -2.25
N PHE A 61 6.79 16.01 -2.51
CA PHE A 61 7.84 16.97 -2.10
C PHE A 61 7.84 18.24 -2.96
N ALA A 62 7.37 18.20 -4.20
CA ALA A 62 7.21 19.38 -5.04
C ALA A 62 6.16 20.38 -4.50
N THR A 63 5.26 19.94 -3.62
CA THR A 63 4.34 20.87 -2.93
C THR A 63 5.03 21.77 -1.92
N GLU A 64 6.28 21.48 -1.54
CA GLU A 64 7.05 22.19 -0.51
C GLU A 64 6.36 22.27 0.87
N ALA A 65 5.25 21.55 1.05
CA ALA A 65 4.52 21.52 2.32
C ALA A 65 5.29 20.79 3.44
N PHE A 66 6.12 19.82 3.06
CA PHE A 66 6.95 19.06 4.00
C PHE A 66 8.21 19.82 4.37
N ARG A 67 8.34 20.19 5.65
CA ARG A 67 9.53 20.83 6.23
C ARG A 67 10.36 19.78 6.97
N PRO A 68 11.56 19.40 6.47
CA PRO A 68 12.42 18.41 7.13
C PRO A 68 12.80 18.82 8.56
N HIS A 69 12.98 17.83 9.42
CA HIS A 69 13.53 18.06 10.78
C HIS A 69 14.99 18.56 10.66
N PRO A 70 15.38 19.67 11.31
CA PRO A 70 16.68 20.32 11.07
C PRO A 70 17.88 19.43 11.45
N GLU A 71 17.78 18.68 12.54
CA GLU A 71 18.90 17.88 13.05
C GLU A 71 18.82 16.42 12.54
N HIS A 72 17.61 15.86 12.41
CA HIS A 72 17.35 14.49 12.06
C HIS A 72 16.34 14.41 10.90
N PRO A 73 16.75 14.74 9.67
CA PRO A 73 15.83 14.77 8.53
C PRO A 73 15.33 13.36 8.12
N PHE A 74 16.05 12.31 8.49
CA PHE A 74 15.64 10.93 8.24
C PHE A 74 16.33 9.93 9.18
N VAL A 75 15.76 8.73 9.25
CA VAL A 75 16.33 7.53 9.85
C VAL A 75 16.28 6.40 8.84
N ASP A 76 17.43 5.76 8.59
CA ASP A 76 17.51 4.56 7.76
C ASP A 76 17.50 3.32 8.65
N LEU A 77 16.50 2.46 8.48
CA LEU A 77 16.38 1.22 9.24
C LEU A 77 15.71 0.12 8.41
N SER A 78 16.27 -1.08 8.46
CA SER A 78 15.70 -2.28 7.82
C SER A 78 15.37 -2.10 6.33
N GLY A 79 16.24 -1.39 5.61
CA GLY A 79 16.12 -1.16 4.17
C GLY A 79 15.15 -0.05 3.78
N ARG A 80 14.59 0.72 4.73
CA ARG A 80 13.70 1.85 4.47
C ARG A 80 14.26 3.14 5.07
N ARG A 81 13.98 4.24 4.38
CA ARG A 81 14.27 5.60 4.85
C ARG A 81 12.98 6.24 5.36
N PHE A 82 12.93 6.47 6.66
CA PHE A 82 11.87 7.23 7.31
C PHE A 82 12.30 8.70 7.38
N ARG A 83 11.61 9.59 6.66
CA ARG A 83 11.88 11.03 6.66
C ARG A 83 11.04 11.70 7.74
N LEU A 84 11.67 12.54 8.54
CA LEU A 84 11.03 13.25 9.63
C LEU A 84 10.88 14.71 9.29
N GLY A 85 9.73 15.27 9.63
CA GLY A 85 9.46 16.68 9.35
C GLY A 85 8.15 17.17 9.93
N LYS A 86 7.68 18.27 9.38
CA LYS A 86 6.39 18.89 9.72
C LYS A 86 5.64 19.31 8.46
N ILE A 87 4.30 19.22 8.52
CA ILE A 87 3.38 19.84 7.57
C ILE A 87 2.42 20.70 8.37
N ASN A 88 2.34 22.01 8.07
CA ASN A 88 1.50 22.97 8.78
C ASN A 88 1.62 22.86 10.31
N GLY A 89 2.86 22.71 10.81
CA GLY A 89 3.17 22.59 12.23
C GLY A 89 2.95 21.18 12.84
N LYS A 90 2.25 20.28 12.16
CA LYS A 90 2.04 18.89 12.61
C LYS A 90 3.28 18.06 12.33
N LYS A 91 3.72 17.26 13.31
CA LYS A 91 4.87 16.37 13.17
C LYS A 91 4.47 15.15 12.31
N VAL A 92 5.30 14.85 11.33
CA VAL A 92 5.03 13.75 10.39
C VAL A 92 6.28 12.88 10.20
N ILE A 93 6.06 11.60 9.93
CA ILE A 93 7.07 10.65 9.50
C ILE A 93 6.62 10.08 8.16
N TYR A 94 7.44 10.29 7.14
CA TYR A 94 7.15 9.85 5.78
C TYR A 94 8.02 8.66 5.38
N VAL A 95 7.44 7.68 4.68
CA VAL A 95 8.16 6.58 4.06
C VAL A 95 7.59 6.26 2.67
N ARG A 96 8.47 6.00 1.70
CA ARG A 96 8.11 5.36 0.43
C ARG A 96 8.22 3.85 0.62
N CYS A 97 7.08 3.14 0.57
CA CYS A 97 7.03 1.72 0.89
C CYS A 97 7.56 0.80 -0.23
N GLY A 98 7.41 1.20 -1.49
CA GLY A 98 7.63 0.34 -2.66
C GLY A 98 6.35 -0.32 -3.14
N VAL A 99 6.37 -0.81 -4.38
CA VAL A 99 5.22 -1.42 -5.05
C VAL A 99 4.90 -2.79 -4.45
N GLY A 100 3.63 -3.09 -4.29
CA GLY A 100 3.11 -4.38 -3.84
C GLY A 100 2.65 -4.39 -2.38
N MET A 101 1.64 -5.21 -2.08
CA MET A 101 1.00 -5.28 -0.77
C MET A 101 1.95 -5.70 0.35
N VAL A 102 2.90 -6.59 0.06
CA VAL A 102 3.93 -7.01 1.03
C VAL A 102 4.80 -5.82 1.45
N ASN A 103 5.19 -4.96 0.49
CA ASN A 103 5.96 -3.75 0.78
C ASN A 103 5.15 -2.74 1.61
N ALA A 104 3.88 -2.55 1.28
CA ALA A 104 2.99 -1.66 2.01
C ALA A 104 2.77 -2.16 3.45
N ALA A 105 2.44 -3.44 3.64
CA ALA A 105 2.25 -4.06 4.95
C ALA A 105 3.52 -3.97 5.82
N ALA A 106 4.68 -4.34 5.27
CA ALA A 106 5.93 -4.28 6.00
C ALA A 106 6.35 -2.85 6.39
N ALA A 107 6.12 -1.85 5.51
CA ALA A 107 6.42 -0.46 5.83
C ALA A 107 5.48 0.10 6.90
N THR A 108 4.19 -0.23 6.81
CA THR A 108 3.17 0.16 7.78
C THR A 108 3.49 -0.43 9.16
N GLN A 109 3.73 -1.74 9.22
CA GLN A 109 4.07 -2.42 10.48
C GLN A 109 5.34 -1.84 11.11
N GLN A 110 6.40 -1.66 10.31
CA GLN A 110 7.62 -1.03 10.81
C GLN A 110 7.39 0.38 11.34
N MET A 111 6.57 1.18 10.66
CA MET A 111 6.25 2.53 11.11
C MET A 111 5.54 2.53 12.47
N LEU A 112 4.58 1.62 12.64
CA LEU A 112 3.81 1.48 13.88
C LEU A 112 4.64 0.93 15.05
N ASP A 113 5.52 -0.03 14.78
CA ASP A 113 6.36 -0.66 15.81
C ASP A 113 7.50 0.25 16.27
N LEU A 114 7.98 1.11 15.38
CA LEU A 114 9.19 1.91 15.64
C LEU A 114 8.88 3.30 16.17
N PHE A 115 7.78 3.90 15.76
CA PHE A 115 7.49 5.31 16.08
C PHE A 115 6.18 5.45 16.83
N ASP A 116 6.09 6.52 17.65
CA ASP A 116 4.87 6.92 18.33
C ASP A 116 3.88 7.55 17.31
N ILE A 117 3.13 6.69 16.61
CA ILE A 117 2.23 7.06 15.52
C ILE A 117 0.78 7.11 16.02
N THR A 118 0.13 8.26 15.87
CA THR A 118 -1.30 8.42 16.14
C THR A 118 -2.17 7.93 14.99
N GLY A 119 -1.61 7.93 13.79
CA GLY A 119 -2.32 7.51 12.61
C GLY A 119 -1.46 7.54 11.34
N ILE A 120 -1.85 6.78 10.30
CA ILE A 120 -1.12 6.70 9.03
C ILE A 120 -1.99 7.18 7.89
N ILE A 121 -1.40 8.03 7.07
CA ILE A 121 -1.96 8.54 5.82
C ILE A 121 -1.22 7.87 4.66
N HIS A 122 -1.88 6.93 3.98
CA HIS A 122 -1.37 6.37 2.73
C HIS A 122 -2.00 7.11 1.55
N PHE A 123 -1.21 7.63 0.65
CA PHE A 123 -1.66 8.38 -0.53
C PHE A 123 -0.82 8.05 -1.76
N GLY A 124 -1.41 8.09 -2.94
CA GLY A 124 -0.74 7.72 -4.18
C GLY A 124 -1.71 7.59 -5.37
N ILE A 125 -1.30 7.10 -6.49
CA ILE A 125 -2.07 6.95 -7.72
C ILE A 125 -2.88 5.66 -7.69
N ALA A 126 -4.14 5.69 -8.13
CA ALA A 126 -4.99 4.51 -8.25
C ALA A 126 -5.71 4.43 -9.59
N GLY A 127 -6.04 3.21 -10.01
CA GLY A 127 -6.91 2.97 -11.14
C GLY A 127 -8.37 3.22 -10.78
N ASN A 128 -9.16 3.66 -11.73
CA ASN A 128 -10.57 3.90 -11.55
C ASN A 128 -11.42 2.85 -12.29
N VAL A 129 -12.34 2.21 -11.57
CA VAL A 129 -13.33 1.29 -12.15
C VAL A 129 -14.73 1.91 -12.27
N ASN A 130 -14.93 3.11 -11.72
CA ASN A 130 -16.21 3.83 -11.74
C ASN A 130 -16.23 4.85 -12.87
N ASN A 131 -17.05 4.62 -13.89
CA ASN A 131 -17.17 5.50 -15.06
C ASN A 131 -17.72 6.92 -14.73
N SER A 132 -18.22 7.16 -13.51
CA SER A 132 -18.63 8.50 -13.07
C SER A 132 -17.47 9.35 -12.51
N MET A 133 -16.27 8.78 -12.46
CA MET A 133 -15.06 9.45 -12.03
C MET A 133 -14.15 9.73 -13.22
N SER A 134 -13.53 10.89 -13.22
CA SER A 134 -12.62 11.37 -14.28
C SER A 134 -11.16 11.37 -13.82
N ILE A 135 -10.24 11.51 -14.77
CA ILE A 135 -8.83 11.70 -14.49
C ILE A 135 -8.64 12.95 -13.62
N GLY A 136 -7.84 12.82 -12.56
CA GLY A 136 -7.57 13.90 -11.60
C GLY A 136 -8.57 13.99 -10.46
N ASP A 137 -9.68 13.26 -10.53
CA ASP A 137 -10.58 13.17 -9.38
C ASP A 137 -9.88 12.54 -8.19
N VAL A 138 -10.19 13.05 -7.01
CA VAL A 138 -9.65 12.62 -5.73
C VAL A 138 -10.72 11.86 -4.97
N THR A 139 -10.37 10.73 -4.36
CA THR A 139 -11.32 10.01 -3.51
C THR A 139 -10.77 9.68 -2.14
N ILE A 140 -11.67 9.73 -1.15
CA ILE A 140 -11.42 9.27 0.21
C ILE A 140 -12.42 8.15 0.48
N PRO A 141 -12.04 6.88 0.28
CA PRO A 141 -12.92 5.75 0.51
C PRO A 141 -13.25 5.56 1.98
N LYS A 142 -14.45 5.03 2.27
CA LYS A 142 -14.88 4.69 3.62
C LYS A 142 -14.43 3.32 4.10
N GLN A 143 -14.08 2.43 3.17
CA GLN A 143 -13.63 1.06 3.45
C GLN A 143 -12.94 0.47 2.23
N PHE A 144 -12.15 -0.59 2.47
CA PHE A 144 -11.37 -1.30 1.46
C PHE A 144 -11.61 -2.80 1.51
N ALA A 145 -11.53 -3.46 0.35
CA ALA A 145 -11.50 -4.91 0.24
C ALA A 145 -10.20 -5.36 -0.43
N HIS A 146 -9.63 -6.47 0.07
CA HIS A 146 -8.59 -7.19 -0.64
C HIS A 146 -9.23 -8.11 -1.68
N THR A 147 -9.06 -7.81 -2.97
CA THR A 147 -9.66 -8.54 -4.09
C THR A 147 -8.65 -9.41 -4.83
N GLY A 148 -7.63 -9.89 -4.13
CA GLY A 148 -6.54 -10.69 -4.70
C GLY A 148 -6.40 -12.08 -4.08
N ILE A 149 -7.42 -12.59 -3.37
CA ILE A 149 -7.44 -13.96 -2.84
C ILE A 149 -8.37 -14.78 -3.72
N TRP A 150 -7.79 -15.69 -4.51
CA TRP A 150 -8.50 -16.42 -5.56
C TRP A 150 -8.23 -17.91 -5.50
N ASP A 151 -9.28 -18.68 -5.71
CA ASP A 151 -9.20 -20.10 -6.02
C ASP A 151 -9.32 -20.28 -7.54
N TRP A 152 -8.30 -20.88 -8.13
CA TRP A 152 -8.28 -21.23 -9.55
C TRP A 152 -8.83 -22.65 -9.71
N LEU A 153 -10.03 -22.76 -10.25
CA LEU A 153 -10.77 -24.00 -10.30
C LEU A 153 -10.71 -24.64 -11.68
N ASN A 154 -10.73 -25.97 -11.73
CA ASN A 154 -10.89 -26.71 -12.97
C ASN A 154 -12.36 -26.64 -13.46
N PRO A 155 -12.64 -26.99 -14.73
CA PRO A 155 -14.00 -26.89 -15.30
C PRO A 155 -15.08 -27.68 -14.57
N ASN A 156 -14.71 -28.77 -13.88
CA ASN A 156 -15.65 -29.64 -13.18
C ASN A 156 -15.77 -29.31 -11.68
N ALA A 157 -15.03 -28.33 -11.18
CA ALA A 157 -15.10 -27.95 -9.79
C ALA A 157 -16.42 -27.25 -9.46
N LYS A 158 -16.97 -27.59 -8.31
CA LYS A 158 -18.14 -26.89 -7.78
C LYS A 158 -17.70 -25.56 -7.19
N LEU A 159 -18.44 -24.50 -7.52
CA LEU A 159 -18.25 -23.21 -6.87
C LEU A 159 -18.67 -23.30 -5.39
N ASP A 160 -17.82 -22.78 -4.52
CA ASP A 160 -18.19 -22.61 -3.11
C ASP A 160 -19.24 -21.49 -3.00
N PRO A 161 -20.39 -21.76 -2.35
CA PRO A 161 -21.43 -20.75 -2.16
C PRO A 161 -20.98 -19.57 -1.28
N ASN A 162 -19.87 -19.72 -0.56
CA ASN A 162 -19.29 -18.66 0.27
C ASN A 162 -18.35 -17.73 -0.51
N TYR A 163 -18.05 -17.98 -1.79
CA TYR A 163 -17.29 -17.05 -2.58
C TYR A 163 -17.98 -15.68 -2.64
N VAL A 164 -17.18 -14.62 -2.46
CA VAL A 164 -17.64 -13.24 -2.59
C VAL A 164 -18.13 -12.96 -4.01
N ALA A 165 -17.43 -13.50 -4.99
CA ALA A 165 -17.77 -13.46 -6.41
C ALA A 165 -17.05 -14.60 -7.14
N HIS A 166 -17.42 -14.86 -8.39
CA HIS A 166 -16.71 -15.78 -9.27
C HIS A 166 -16.64 -15.22 -10.68
N LEU A 167 -15.64 -15.66 -11.43
CA LEU A 167 -15.44 -15.32 -12.83
C LEU A 167 -15.24 -16.61 -13.63
N ASP A 168 -16.05 -16.83 -14.66
CA ASP A 168 -15.89 -17.90 -15.63
C ASP A 168 -14.79 -17.52 -16.63
N ILE A 169 -13.76 -18.36 -16.71
CA ILE A 169 -12.61 -18.16 -17.60
C ILE A 169 -12.40 -19.32 -18.58
N GLU A 170 -13.32 -20.29 -18.61
CA GLU A 170 -13.19 -21.48 -19.42
C GLU A 170 -13.01 -21.14 -20.91
N SER A 171 -13.68 -20.11 -21.40
CA SER A 171 -13.57 -19.65 -22.79
C SER A 171 -12.17 -19.11 -23.17
N TYR A 172 -11.33 -18.78 -22.18
CA TYR A 172 -9.98 -18.25 -22.39
C TYR A 172 -8.89 -19.33 -22.40
N ASN A 173 -9.23 -20.63 -22.20
CA ASN A 173 -8.26 -21.71 -22.24
C ASN A 173 -7.64 -21.86 -23.63
N ILE A 174 -6.32 -21.90 -23.71
CA ILE A 174 -5.53 -22.13 -24.93
C ILE A 174 -4.44 -23.17 -24.61
N PRO A 175 -4.39 -24.29 -25.32
CA PRO A 175 -5.33 -24.76 -26.34
C PRO A 175 -6.70 -25.15 -25.74
N LYS A 176 -7.74 -24.98 -26.53
CA LYS A 176 -9.09 -25.50 -26.19
C LYS A 176 -9.09 -27.01 -26.24
N GLY A 177 -9.73 -27.64 -25.28
CA GLY A 177 -9.78 -29.12 -25.20
C GLY A 177 -10.43 -29.59 -23.91
N HIS A 178 -10.17 -30.85 -23.60
CA HIS A 178 -10.64 -31.48 -22.37
C HIS A 178 -9.45 -31.88 -21.51
N GLY A 179 -9.57 -31.71 -20.20
CA GLY A 179 -8.54 -32.13 -19.27
C GLY A 179 -8.64 -31.44 -17.91
N SER A 180 -8.02 -32.05 -16.91
CA SER A 180 -8.00 -31.56 -15.54
C SER A 180 -7.15 -30.30 -15.33
N ASN A 181 -6.31 -29.94 -16.31
CA ASN A 181 -5.46 -28.74 -16.26
C ASN A 181 -6.10 -27.50 -16.91
N LEU A 182 -7.30 -27.63 -17.47
CA LEU A 182 -8.03 -26.48 -17.99
C LEU A 182 -8.60 -25.66 -16.83
N LEU A 183 -8.61 -24.36 -17.01
CA LEU A 183 -9.21 -23.43 -16.06
C LEU A 183 -10.72 -23.38 -16.28
N GLY A 184 -11.51 -23.45 -15.22
CA GLY A 184 -12.97 -23.32 -15.28
C GLY A 184 -13.41 -21.97 -14.74
N HIS A 185 -13.19 -21.77 -13.45
CA HIS A 185 -13.64 -20.59 -12.71
C HIS A 185 -12.54 -20.03 -11.82
N ILE A 186 -12.63 -18.76 -11.54
CA ILE A 186 -11.92 -18.12 -10.44
C ILE A 186 -12.94 -17.80 -9.36
N GLY A 187 -12.76 -18.35 -8.15
CA GLY A 187 -13.51 -18.01 -6.97
C GLY A 187 -12.79 -16.94 -6.16
N TYR A 188 -13.49 -15.90 -5.71
CA TYR A 188 -12.93 -14.82 -4.91
C TYR A 188 -13.29 -15.00 -3.44
N ASN A 189 -12.27 -15.10 -2.60
CA ASN A 189 -12.39 -15.23 -1.16
C ASN A 189 -12.19 -13.90 -0.43
N SER A 190 -12.77 -13.80 0.76
CA SER A 190 -12.42 -12.74 1.71
C SER A 190 -11.06 -13.02 2.35
N GLU A 191 -10.39 -11.98 2.80
CA GLU A 191 -9.24 -12.08 3.69
C GLU A 191 -9.66 -12.71 5.04
N GLN A 192 -8.72 -13.41 5.68
CA GLN A 192 -8.92 -13.97 7.02
C GLN A 192 -7.84 -13.43 7.96
N TYR A 193 -8.22 -13.10 9.17
CA TYR A 193 -7.29 -12.68 10.19
C TYR A 193 -7.60 -13.31 11.53
N PHE A 194 -6.58 -13.39 12.36
CA PHE A 194 -6.67 -13.83 13.75
C PHE A 194 -6.46 -12.64 14.68
N SER A 195 -7.15 -12.62 15.79
CA SER A 195 -7.05 -11.52 16.75
C SER A 195 -6.91 -12.10 18.15
N GLU A 196 -6.02 -11.52 18.94
CA GLU A 196 -5.90 -11.83 20.38
C GLU A 196 -7.18 -11.51 21.17
N SER A 197 -8.03 -10.65 20.59
CA SER A 197 -9.33 -10.27 21.16
C SER A 197 -10.38 -11.31 20.81
N GLY A 198 -10.90 -12.04 21.79
CA GLY A 198 -11.87 -13.10 21.64
C GLY A 198 -11.22 -14.49 21.56
N ASP A 199 -11.55 -15.27 20.54
CA ASP A 199 -10.92 -16.57 20.26
C ASP A 199 -9.75 -16.37 19.27
N PRO A 200 -8.49 -16.43 19.73
CA PRO A 200 -7.32 -16.16 18.88
C PRO A 200 -7.07 -17.28 17.85
N ASP A 201 -7.60 -18.47 18.04
CA ASP A 201 -7.44 -19.60 17.12
C ASP A 201 -8.55 -19.66 16.06
N SER A 202 -9.54 -18.79 16.14
CA SER A 202 -10.65 -18.72 15.19
C SER A 202 -10.41 -17.64 14.14
N ALA A 203 -10.30 -18.05 12.88
CA ALA A 203 -10.17 -17.15 11.74
C ALA A 203 -11.44 -16.30 11.58
N LYS A 204 -11.25 -15.00 11.44
CA LYS A 204 -12.32 -14.03 11.19
C LYS A 204 -12.24 -13.57 9.74
N PRO A 205 -13.29 -13.76 8.92
CA PRO A 205 -13.30 -13.25 7.55
C PRO A 205 -13.37 -11.72 7.55
N LEU A 206 -12.60 -11.10 6.67
CA LEU A 206 -12.57 -9.66 6.47
C LEU A 206 -12.68 -9.35 4.98
N LEU A 207 -13.87 -9.00 4.52
CA LEU A 207 -14.02 -8.48 3.16
C LEU A 207 -13.81 -6.97 3.12
N TRP A 208 -14.44 -6.24 4.04
CA TRP A 208 -14.39 -4.79 4.09
C TRP A 208 -13.68 -4.30 5.34
N ALA A 209 -12.46 -3.80 5.18
CA ALA A 209 -11.74 -3.10 6.22
C ALA A 209 -12.22 -1.64 6.27
N PRO A 210 -12.90 -1.21 7.35
CA PRO A 210 -13.33 0.19 7.48
C PRO A 210 -12.13 1.10 7.76
N ILE A 211 -12.23 2.35 7.29
CA ILE A 211 -11.30 3.39 7.72
C ILE A 211 -11.76 3.99 9.05
N SER A 212 -10.93 4.89 9.62
CA SER A 212 -11.31 5.68 10.79
C SER A 212 -12.54 6.52 10.53
N GLU A 213 -13.54 6.30 11.31
CA GLU A 213 -14.76 7.11 11.27
C GLU A 213 -14.46 8.58 11.58
N HIS A 214 -13.65 8.84 12.60
CA HIS A 214 -13.22 10.20 12.95
C HIS A 214 -12.58 10.92 11.77
N TRP A 215 -11.64 10.26 11.08
CA TRP A 215 -10.97 10.90 9.96
C TRP A 215 -11.86 10.96 8.71
N LEU A 216 -12.78 10.01 8.52
CA LEU A 216 -13.77 10.12 7.46
C LEU A 216 -14.67 11.35 7.65
N GLN A 217 -15.05 11.66 8.90
CA GLN A 217 -15.76 12.88 9.23
C GLN A 217 -14.92 14.13 8.94
N VAL A 218 -13.62 14.11 9.30
CA VAL A 218 -12.71 15.21 8.94
C VAL A 218 -12.64 15.37 7.41
N ALA A 219 -12.54 14.25 6.67
CA ALA A 219 -12.52 14.27 5.22
C ALA A 219 -13.82 14.79 4.60
N ALA A 220 -14.97 14.49 5.21
CA ALA A 220 -16.26 15.00 4.76
C ALA A 220 -16.32 16.55 4.76
N ASN A 221 -15.62 17.20 5.69
CA ASN A 221 -15.51 18.65 5.72
C ASN A 221 -14.70 19.24 4.56
N LEU A 222 -13.97 18.40 3.81
CA LEU A 222 -13.24 18.81 2.62
C LEU A 222 -14.09 18.73 1.34
N GLN A 223 -15.30 18.20 1.42
CA GLN A 223 -16.20 18.17 0.26
C GLN A 223 -16.49 19.59 -0.22
N GLY A 224 -16.42 19.78 -1.53
CA GLY A 224 -16.64 21.10 -2.14
C GLY A 224 -15.38 21.97 -2.23
N ILE A 225 -14.21 21.52 -1.77
CA ILE A 225 -12.97 22.23 -2.06
C ILE A 225 -12.74 22.28 -3.58
N THR A 226 -12.19 23.38 -4.02
CA THR A 226 -11.75 23.52 -5.40
C THR A 226 -10.38 22.89 -5.57
N LEU A 227 -10.28 21.92 -6.47
CA LEU A 227 -9.02 21.32 -6.88
C LEU A 227 -8.50 22.03 -8.13
N GLU A 228 -7.17 22.14 -8.23
CA GLU A 228 -6.53 22.72 -9.40
C GLU A 228 -6.67 21.82 -10.61
N GLN A 229 -7.12 22.40 -11.73
CA GLN A 229 -7.25 21.69 -12.99
C GLN A 229 -5.96 21.69 -13.79
N CYS A 230 -5.10 22.67 -13.59
CA CYS A 230 -3.90 22.88 -14.38
C CYS A 230 -2.66 22.94 -13.48
N VAL A 231 -1.60 22.26 -13.91
CA VAL A 231 -0.27 22.40 -13.30
C VAL A 231 0.41 23.69 -13.76
N ASN A 232 0.14 24.10 -15.00
CA ASN A 232 0.60 25.34 -15.60
C ASN A 232 -0.34 25.75 -16.76
N SER A 233 -0.05 26.83 -17.46
CA SER A 233 -0.89 27.36 -18.53
C SER A 233 -1.11 26.42 -19.73
N THR A 234 -0.32 25.36 -19.87
CA THR A 234 -0.38 24.44 -21.01
C THR A 234 -0.71 22.99 -20.62
N LEU A 235 -0.56 22.64 -19.34
CA LEU A 235 -0.80 21.30 -18.84
C LEU A 235 -2.00 21.28 -17.89
N CYS A 236 -3.16 21.01 -18.46
CA CYS A 236 -4.43 20.95 -17.74
C CYS A 236 -5.10 19.58 -17.89
N LEU A 237 -5.85 19.19 -16.87
CA LEU A 237 -6.79 18.07 -16.97
C LEU A 237 -7.94 18.41 -17.94
N PRO A 238 -8.51 17.42 -18.64
CA PRO A 238 -9.65 17.64 -19.54
C PRO A 238 -10.86 18.23 -18.82
N GLU A 239 -11.10 17.81 -17.60
CA GLU A 239 -12.20 18.24 -16.74
C GLU A 239 -11.67 18.76 -15.39
N LYS A 240 -12.46 19.63 -14.75
CA LYS A 240 -12.13 20.11 -13.41
C LYS A 240 -12.24 18.96 -12.40
N PRO A 241 -11.19 18.61 -11.68
CA PRO A 241 -11.20 17.51 -10.74
C PRO A 241 -12.11 17.81 -9.54
N LYS A 242 -12.68 16.76 -8.98
CA LYS A 242 -13.54 16.83 -7.79
C LYS A 242 -13.03 15.91 -6.69
N LEU A 243 -13.35 16.26 -5.45
CA LEU A 243 -13.14 15.38 -4.28
C LEU A 243 -14.43 14.61 -3.98
N VAL A 244 -14.31 13.28 -3.89
CA VAL A 244 -15.42 12.39 -3.55
C VAL A 244 -15.09 11.59 -2.31
N VAL A 245 -15.89 11.71 -1.26
CA VAL A 245 -15.72 11.02 0.02
C VAL A 245 -16.76 9.91 0.17
N GLY A 246 -16.38 8.77 0.78
CA GLY A 246 -17.30 7.71 1.17
C GLY A 246 -17.49 6.60 0.13
N LEU A 247 -16.75 6.59 -0.96
CA LEU A 247 -16.71 5.46 -1.89
C LEU A 247 -16.04 4.24 -1.25
N ARG A 248 -16.07 3.12 -1.96
CA ARG A 248 -15.39 1.89 -1.56
C ARG A 248 -14.12 1.72 -2.39
N GLY A 249 -13.04 1.25 -1.76
CA GLY A 249 -11.78 0.93 -2.42
C GLY A 249 -11.52 -0.57 -2.45
N SER A 250 -10.65 -0.99 -3.35
CA SER A 250 -10.15 -2.35 -3.42
C SER A 250 -8.65 -2.34 -3.62
N THR A 251 -7.96 -3.38 -3.16
CA THR A 251 -6.53 -3.55 -3.34
C THR A 251 -6.20 -4.97 -3.76
N ALA A 252 -5.21 -5.12 -4.63
CA ALA A 252 -4.64 -6.39 -5.06
C ALA A 252 -3.28 -6.16 -5.70
N ASN A 253 -2.47 -7.22 -5.85
CA ASN A 253 -1.22 -7.16 -6.62
C ASN A 253 -1.47 -7.35 -8.13
N ILE A 254 -2.47 -6.64 -8.66
CA ILE A 254 -2.89 -6.74 -10.06
C ILE A 254 -2.97 -5.35 -10.65
N PHE A 255 -2.40 -5.18 -11.85
CA PHE A 255 -2.63 -4.02 -12.68
C PHE A 255 -3.81 -4.29 -13.62
N ILE A 256 -4.84 -3.44 -13.58
CA ILE A 256 -6.06 -3.66 -14.36
C ILE A 256 -6.08 -2.76 -15.59
N ASP A 257 -5.54 -3.29 -16.68
CA ASP A 257 -5.62 -2.73 -18.03
C ASP A 257 -6.56 -3.57 -18.91
N ASN A 258 -7.72 -3.91 -18.35
CA ASN A 258 -8.74 -4.70 -19.04
C ASN A 258 -10.13 -4.21 -18.67
N ALA A 259 -10.89 -3.76 -19.67
CA ALA A 259 -12.22 -3.16 -19.49
C ALA A 259 -13.24 -4.18 -18.94
N ALA A 260 -13.18 -5.44 -19.37
CA ALA A 260 -14.11 -6.48 -18.92
C ALA A 260 -13.87 -6.80 -17.43
N TYR A 261 -12.61 -6.95 -17.02
CA TYR A 261 -12.26 -7.19 -15.62
C TYR A 261 -12.60 -5.98 -14.74
N ARG A 262 -12.37 -4.76 -15.23
CA ARG A 262 -12.81 -3.53 -14.54
C ARG A 262 -14.33 -3.50 -14.32
N ASN A 263 -15.11 -3.87 -15.35
CA ASN A 263 -16.56 -3.96 -15.23
C ASN A 263 -17.01 -5.08 -14.28
N PHE A 264 -16.31 -6.23 -14.27
CA PHE A 264 -16.54 -7.30 -13.32
C PHE A 264 -16.34 -6.84 -11.88
N LEU A 265 -15.23 -6.17 -11.57
CA LEU A 265 -14.98 -5.61 -10.24
C LEU A 265 -16.05 -4.59 -9.84
N PHE A 266 -16.48 -3.75 -10.76
CA PHE A 266 -17.53 -2.76 -10.49
C PHE A 266 -18.90 -3.38 -10.22
N LYS A 267 -19.25 -4.45 -10.95
CA LYS A 267 -20.59 -5.06 -10.91
C LYS A 267 -20.65 -6.31 -10.02
N GLY A 268 -19.62 -7.14 -10.05
CA GLY A 268 -19.67 -8.52 -9.58
C GLY A 268 -19.64 -8.70 -8.06
N HIS A 269 -19.19 -7.70 -7.32
CA HIS A 269 -19.06 -7.80 -5.86
C HIS A 269 -20.24 -7.15 -5.10
N GLY A 270 -21.40 -6.98 -5.73
CA GLY A 270 -22.54 -6.26 -5.12
C GLY A 270 -22.20 -4.82 -4.72
N ILE A 271 -21.23 -4.22 -5.39
CA ILE A 271 -20.48 -3.07 -4.93
C ILE A 271 -20.66 -1.96 -5.94
N SER A 272 -21.83 -1.39 -5.91
CA SER A 272 -22.19 -0.24 -6.71
C SER A 272 -21.44 1.04 -6.31
N ASN A 273 -20.11 1.05 -6.28
CA ASN A 273 -19.27 2.24 -6.09
C ASN A 273 -17.81 1.85 -5.82
N PHE A 274 -17.23 0.95 -6.62
CA PHE A 274 -15.81 0.61 -6.52
C PHE A 274 -14.94 1.72 -7.11
N ILE A 275 -13.87 2.01 -6.38
CA ILE A 275 -12.66 2.57 -6.92
C ILE A 275 -11.57 1.54 -6.69
N LEU A 276 -10.99 1.04 -7.76
CA LEU A 276 -9.91 0.07 -7.66
C LEU A 276 -8.60 0.78 -7.35
N ILE A 277 -7.89 0.21 -6.41
CA ILE A 277 -6.54 0.62 -6.04
C ILE A 277 -5.57 -0.45 -6.49
N ILE A 278 -4.61 -0.02 -7.26
CA ILE A 278 -3.50 -0.87 -7.64
C ILE A 278 -2.23 -0.29 -7.04
N THR A 279 -1.59 -1.06 -6.20
CA THR A 279 -0.24 -0.78 -5.74
C THR A 279 0.82 -1.16 -6.79
N TYR A 280 0.48 -1.12 -8.07
CA TYR A 280 1.41 -1.43 -9.15
C TYR A 280 1.67 -0.19 -10.01
N GLY A 281 2.91 0.30 -9.96
CA GLY A 281 3.33 1.41 -10.81
C GLY A 281 3.52 0.97 -12.24
N SER A 282 2.72 1.46 -13.16
CA SER A 282 3.17 1.79 -14.50
C SER A 282 2.34 2.93 -15.06
N LEU A 283 3.05 3.88 -15.63
CA LEU A 283 2.55 4.96 -16.43
C LEU A 283 1.69 4.41 -17.56
N ILE A 284 0.43 4.80 -17.63
CA ILE A 284 -0.29 5.18 -18.85
C ILE A 284 -1.77 5.38 -18.53
N SER A 285 -2.19 6.61 -18.76
CA SER A 285 -3.52 7.12 -19.06
C SER A 285 -4.74 6.55 -18.30
N ARG A 286 -5.30 7.40 -17.52
CA ARG A 286 -6.67 7.50 -17.00
C ARG A 286 -6.82 7.17 -15.51
N SER A 287 -6.73 8.22 -14.74
CA SER A 287 -7.22 8.37 -13.35
C SER A 287 -6.17 8.30 -12.25
N VAL A 288 -6.10 9.35 -11.50
CA VAL A 288 -5.26 9.50 -10.29
C VAL A 288 -6.19 9.45 -9.09
N ILE A 289 -5.97 8.52 -8.18
CA ILE A 289 -6.71 8.39 -6.93
C ILE A 289 -5.80 7.81 -5.85
N TYR A 290 -5.94 8.22 -4.60
CA TYR A 290 -5.01 7.96 -3.51
C TYR A 290 -5.60 7.38 -2.23
N TYR A 291 -4.80 6.76 -1.33
CA TYR A 291 -5.20 6.04 -0.13
C TYR A 291 -4.52 6.43 1.15
N ILE A 292 -5.14 6.03 2.24
CA ILE A 292 -4.55 6.16 3.56
C ILE A 292 -4.95 5.02 4.51
N PHE A 293 -3.97 4.34 5.11
CA PHE A 293 -4.14 3.40 6.22
C PHE A 293 -3.65 4.01 7.52
N ILE A 294 -4.43 3.87 8.59
CA ILE A 294 -4.04 4.32 9.92
C ILE A 294 -4.36 3.25 10.95
N ASN A 295 -3.43 2.89 11.82
CA ASN A 295 -3.72 2.01 12.95
C ASN A 295 -4.66 2.69 13.93
N LYS A 296 -5.75 2.05 14.23
CA LYS A 296 -6.98 2.55 14.84
C LYS A 296 -7.80 3.45 13.91
N SER A 297 -7.30 3.76 12.70
CA SER A 297 -8.04 4.62 11.79
C SER A 297 -7.34 4.80 10.43
N ILE A 298 -8.06 4.70 9.32
CA ILE A 298 -7.56 4.84 7.94
C ILE A 298 -8.13 6.09 7.27
N ILE A 299 -7.32 6.90 6.58
CA ILE A 299 -7.76 8.01 5.73
C ILE A 299 -7.00 8.10 4.42
N CYS A 300 -7.70 8.62 3.41
CA CYS A 300 -7.17 9.00 2.11
C CYS A 300 -7.24 10.49 1.87
N LEU A 301 -6.19 11.11 1.42
CA LEU A 301 -6.17 12.50 0.98
C LEU A 301 -5.29 12.71 -0.25
N PHE A 302 -5.71 13.66 -1.09
CA PHE A 302 -5.08 13.96 -2.36
C PHE A 302 -4.80 15.40 -2.61
N ILE A 303 -3.71 15.61 -3.29
CA ILE A 303 -3.48 16.85 -4.02
C ILE A 303 -3.08 16.53 -5.45
#